data_f260b41c1a5690c8b1d28257695d9deb
#
_entry.id   f260b41c1a5690c8b1d28257695d9deb
#
_cell.length_a   1.000
_cell.length_b   1.000
_cell.length_c   1.000
_cell.angle_alpha   90.00
_cell.angle_beta   90.00
_cell.angle_gamma   90.00
#
_symmetry.space_group_name_H-M   'P 1'
#
loop_
_entity.id
_entity.type
_entity.pdbx_description
1 polymer ?
#
loop_
_entity_poly.entity_id
_entity_poly.type
_entity_poly.pdbx_seq_one_letter_code
_entity_poly.pdbx_strand_id
1 'polypeptide(L)'
;MAFPESFLQELAERNDIVDVVSSYVRLTKKSGSNLFGLCPFHSEKTPSFSVSPDKQIYHCFGCGKGGSVISFIMEIENLSFPEAVAFLANRAGMQLPEQSDNPGTKKRQRLLALNRDAARFFHAQLKTPAGQPARDYLARRQLTAQTVTRFGLGFAPDTWDSLVRAMKALGYSEQELFDGGLVRHGKTSGVYDTFRNRLMFPVIDVRGNVIGFSGRILGDGEPKYMNSPETIVFSKSHNLFALNLAKKSKCGYIILAEGNIDVASLHQAGFDSAVASLGTSLTPEQARLLSRYTSEIVIAYDNDGAGQKASQRAIGILEKLEVRVRVLQMQGAKDPDEYIKTFGADAFRNLLEQSENHIDYRLGAVQRKYDLKVDEQRVAFVKEAAGVVSELPGSVEREVYAMRVAETAGMPAAVVTDEVQRQRKRRLSHARKEQERGLLRPATAMQPPGRSIRFDNPRSAAAEQGIIKLLYLDPGLFRGRTNVPDAAQFSSPELRHIYTVLLAHGGTGTVQIAALSGELSPDELALLTGIIQQPAELANGARALDDYISILQTQATAGAASSEADLLAFAKQLKEHKGYGGKDGTERT
;
A
#
# COMPACT_ATOMS: atom_id res chain seq x y z
N MET A 1 1.51 23.64 -15.34
CA MET A 1 2.71 22.88 -15.69
C MET A 1 3.57 22.66 -14.47
N ALA A 2 4.04 21.48 -14.34
CA ALA A 2 4.98 21.00 -13.37
C ALA A 2 6.34 21.71 -13.54
N PHE A 3 7.26 21.39 -12.68
CA PHE A 3 8.63 21.90 -12.67
C PHE A 3 9.31 21.80 -14.05
N PRO A 4 10.25 22.69 -14.38
CA PRO A 4 11.02 22.60 -15.63
C PRO A 4 11.71 21.23 -15.75
N GLU A 5 11.75 20.68 -16.94
CA GLU A 5 12.37 19.37 -17.21
C GLU A 5 13.85 19.35 -16.75
N SER A 6 14.59 20.42 -17.04
CA SER A 6 15.97 20.58 -16.58
C SER A 6 16.12 20.53 -15.07
N PHE A 7 15.15 21.08 -14.32
CA PHE A 7 15.15 21.00 -12.86
C PHE A 7 14.89 19.58 -12.36
N LEU A 8 13.96 18.85 -12.99
CA LEU A 8 13.66 17.45 -12.63
C LEU A 8 14.83 16.52 -12.94
N GLN A 9 15.55 16.79 -14.02
CA GLN A 9 16.78 16.07 -14.37
C GLN A 9 17.86 16.32 -13.33
N GLU A 10 18.17 17.58 -13.02
CA GLU A 10 19.15 17.94 -11.98
C GLU A 10 18.76 17.36 -10.60
N LEU A 11 17.48 17.39 -10.26
CA LEU A 11 16.96 16.82 -9.03
C LEU A 11 17.21 15.31 -8.96
N ALA A 12 16.99 14.59 -10.05
CA ALA A 12 17.22 13.16 -10.13
C ALA A 12 18.72 12.82 -10.06
N GLU A 13 19.57 13.60 -10.74
CA GLU A 13 21.04 13.44 -10.71
C GLU A 13 21.63 13.65 -9.31
N ARG A 14 21.08 14.61 -8.55
CA ARG A 14 21.52 14.88 -7.16
C ARG A 14 20.92 13.91 -6.12
N ASN A 15 19.96 13.10 -6.53
CA ASN A 15 19.31 12.09 -5.68
C ASN A 15 19.44 10.71 -6.32
N ASP A 16 20.64 10.11 -6.24
CA ASP A 16 20.86 8.76 -6.75
C ASP A 16 19.81 7.78 -6.20
N ILE A 17 19.21 7.01 -7.09
CA ILE A 17 18.09 6.13 -6.72
C ILE A 17 18.51 5.04 -5.74
N VAL A 18 19.75 4.55 -5.81
CA VAL A 18 20.24 3.52 -4.90
C VAL A 18 20.37 4.10 -3.49
N ASP A 19 20.92 5.32 -3.37
CA ASP A 19 21.08 5.98 -2.09
C ASP A 19 19.73 6.30 -1.44
N VAL A 20 18.78 6.81 -2.24
CA VAL A 20 17.42 7.11 -1.75
C VAL A 20 16.70 5.83 -1.35
N VAL A 21 16.69 4.83 -2.20
CA VAL A 21 16.01 3.55 -1.93
C VAL A 21 16.62 2.82 -0.75
N SER A 22 17.95 2.83 -0.63
CA SER A 22 18.66 2.14 0.46
C SER A 22 18.31 2.69 1.85
N SER A 23 17.81 3.94 1.94
CA SER A 23 17.31 4.48 3.20
C SER A 23 15.95 3.89 3.65
N TYR A 24 15.27 3.15 2.77
CA TYR A 24 13.97 2.52 3.02
C TYR A 24 13.98 1.00 2.85
N VAL A 25 14.84 0.49 1.96
CA VAL A 25 14.85 -0.92 1.54
C VAL A 25 16.27 -1.46 1.61
N ARG A 26 16.46 -2.57 2.31
CA ARG A 26 17.73 -3.28 2.33
C ARG A 26 17.95 -4.00 1.00
N LEU A 27 18.89 -3.52 0.19
CA LEU A 27 19.29 -4.13 -1.07
C LEU A 27 20.38 -5.18 -0.78
N THR A 28 20.04 -6.47 -0.93
CA THR A 28 20.89 -7.59 -0.45
C THR A 28 21.48 -8.46 -1.55
N LYS A 29 20.95 -8.39 -2.76
CA LYS A 29 21.41 -9.21 -3.89
C LYS A 29 21.80 -8.33 -5.06
N LYS A 30 22.81 -8.75 -5.82
CA LYS A 30 23.25 -8.12 -7.07
C LYS A 30 23.11 -9.13 -8.21
N SER A 31 22.52 -8.69 -9.33
CA SER A 31 22.41 -9.47 -10.56
C SER A 31 22.71 -8.56 -11.75
N GLY A 32 23.85 -8.75 -12.37
CA GLY A 32 24.40 -7.77 -13.30
C GLY A 32 24.71 -6.45 -12.60
N SER A 33 24.26 -5.32 -13.16
CA SER A 33 24.34 -4.00 -12.54
C SER A 33 23.19 -3.74 -11.57
N ASN A 34 22.10 -4.50 -11.60
CA ASN A 34 20.91 -4.28 -10.79
C ASN A 34 21.06 -4.79 -9.35
N LEU A 35 20.49 -4.06 -8.41
CA LEU A 35 20.39 -4.41 -7.00
C LEU A 35 18.98 -4.89 -6.68
N PHE A 36 18.85 -5.89 -5.79
CA PHE A 36 17.57 -6.48 -5.44
C PHE A 36 17.34 -6.47 -3.93
N GLY A 37 16.08 -6.22 -3.54
CA GLY A 37 15.60 -6.27 -2.16
C GLY A 37 14.17 -6.77 -2.09
N LEU A 38 13.64 -6.87 -0.86
CA LEU A 38 12.21 -7.11 -0.65
C LEU A 38 11.43 -5.83 -0.98
N CYS A 39 10.31 -5.99 -1.66
CA CYS A 39 9.50 -4.87 -2.10
C CYS A 39 8.85 -4.13 -0.92
N PRO A 40 8.98 -2.79 -0.82
CA PRO A 40 8.32 -2.01 0.22
C PRO A 40 6.83 -1.79 -0.05
N PHE A 41 6.34 -2.16 -1.25
CA PHE A 41 4.97 -1.89 -1.69
C PHE A 41 4.06 -3.12 -1.65
N HIS A 42 4.61 -4.34 -1.52
CA HIS A 42 3.84 -5.57 -1.31
C HIS A 42 4.64 -6.57 -0.47
N SER A 43 3.95 -7.51 0.13
CA SER A 43 4.59 -8.54 0.95
C SER A 43 5.13 -9.68 0.09
N GLU A 44 6.42 -9.98 0.25
CA GLU A 44 7.09 -11.10 -0.43
C GLU A 44 8.19 -11.69 0.45
N LYS A 45 8.59 -12.93 0.14
CA LYS A 45 9.68 -13.62 0.85
C LYS A 45 10.95 -13.72 0.02
N THR A 46 10.83 -13.51 -1.28
CA THR A 46 11.96 -13.55 -2.24
C THR A 46 12.11 -12.18 -2.86
N PRO A 47 13.34 -11.63 -2.92
CA PRO A 47 13.55 -10.31 -3.48
C PRO A 47 13.09 -10.23 -4.93
N SER A 48 12.06 -9.43 -5.20
CA SER A 48 11.56 -9.10 -6.55
C SER A 48 11.63 -7.62 -6.87
N PHE A 49 12.01 -6.79 -5.89
CA PHE A 49 12.19 -5.36 -6.07
C PHE A 49 13.60 -5.08 -6.61
N SER A 50 13.68 -4.63 -7.86
CA SER A 50 14.91 -4.35 -8.58
C SER A 50 15.16 -2.85 -8.66
N VAL A 51 16.39 -2.42 -8.40
CA VAL A 51 16.88 -1.04 -8.60
C VAL A 51 18.00 -1.08 -9.62
N SER A 52 17.88 -0.28 -10.66
CA SER A 52 18.89 -0.15 -11.72
C SER A 52 19.66 1.16 -11.54
N PRO A 53 20.93 1.11 -11.09
CA PRO A 53 21.77 2.31 -10.97
C PRO A 53 21.98 3.00 -12.32
N ASP A 54 22.24 2.21 -13.37
CA ASP A 54 22.55 2.76 -14.70
C ASP A 54 21.37 3.50 -15.33
N LYS A 55 20.13 3.04 -15.06
CA LYS A 55 18.91 3.61 -15.63
C LYS A 55 18.19 4.56 -14.66
N GLN A 56 18.64 4.66 -13.42
CA GLN A 56 18.03 5.46 -12.35
C GLN A 56 16.53 5.16 -12.16
N ILE A 57 16.17 3.87 -12.19
CA ILE A 57 14.79 3.38 -12.02
C ILE A 57 14.72 2.22 -11.04
N TYR A 58 13.55 2.05 -10.44
CA TYR A 58 13.18 0.83 -9.75
C TYR A 58 12.01 0.12 -10.45
N HIS A 59 11.90 -1.18 -10.27
CA HIS A 59 10.75 -1.97 -10.69
C HIS A 59 10.60 -3.21 -9.82
N CYS A 60 9.38 -3.49 -9.39
CA CYS A 60 9.05 -4.71 -8.66
C CYS A 60 8.39 -5.74 -9.58
N PHE A 61 9.04 -6.87 -9.82
CA PHE A 61 8.51 -7.94 -10.65
C PHE A 61 7.32 -8.68 -10.00
N GLY A 62 7.14 -8.53 -8.67
CA GLY A 62 6.02 -9.13 -7.94
C GLY A 62 4.71 -8.34 -8.07
N CYS A 63 4.71 -7.04 -7.77
CA CYS A 63 3.49 -6.21 -7.80
C CYS A 63 3.41 -5.27 -9.00
N GLY A 64 4.44 -5.18 -9.84
CA GLY A 64 4.48 -4.35 -11.03
C GLY A 64 4.75 -2.86 -10.79
N LYS A 65 4.88 -2.40 -9.54
CA LYS A 65 5.23 -0.99 -9.24
C LYS A 65 6.63 -0.67 -9.73
N GLY A 66 6.80 0.52 -10.31
CA GLY A 66 8.07 0.97 -10.85
C GLY A 66 8.07 2.46 -11.15
N GLY A 67 9.25 3.02 -11.41
CA GLY A 67 9.40 4.43 -11.73
C GLY A 67 10.78 4.99 -11.42
N SER A 68 10.89 6.33 -11.37
CA SER A 68 12.08 7.09 -11.01
C SER A 68 12.21 7.25 -9.48
N VAL A 69 13.27 7.92 -9.03
CA VAL A 69 13.44 8.32 -7.63
C VAL A 69 12.27 9.18 -7.13
N ILE A 70 11.70 10.04 -7.99
CA ILE A 70 10.55 10.87 -7.65
C ILE A 70 9.33 9.98 -7.42
N SER A 71 9.04 9.04 -8.34
CA SER A 71 7.93 8.10 -8.20
C SER A 71 8.08 7.22 -6.96
N PHE A 72 9.31 6.81 -6.63
CA PHE A 72 9.59 6.05 -5.41
C PHE A 72 9.19 6.84 -4.16
N ILE A 73 9.60 8.10 -4.06
CA ILE A 73 9.25 8.97 -2.91
C ILE A 73 7.74 9.27 -2.87
N MET A 74 7.09 9.46 -4.02
CA MET A 74 5.63 9.62 -4.08
C MET A 74 4.92 8.43 -3.42
N GLU A 75 5.31 7.22 -3.79
CA GLU A 75 4.69 5.97 -3.33
C GLU A 75 5.06 5.65 -1.88
N ILE A 76 6.34 5.76 -1.52
CA ILE A 76 6.81 5.35 -0.22
C ILE A 76 6.40 6.34 0.88
N GLU A 77 6.40 7.64 0.62
CA GLU A 77 6.00 8.69 1.55
C GLU A 77 4.54 9.12 1.38
N ASN A 78 3.81 8.51 0.42
CA ASN A 78 2.44 8.89 0.06
C ASN A 78 2.32 10.41 -0.25
N LEU A 79 3.21 10.90 -1.12
CA LEU A 79 3.31 12.29 -1.53
C LEU A 79 2.72 12.51 -2.91
N SER A 80 2.16 13.71 -3.12
CA SER A 80 1.91 14.19 -4.48
C SER A 80 3.25 14.49 -5.20
N PHE A 81 3.24 14.53 -6.51
CA PHE A 81 4.43 14.85 -7.31
C PHE A 81 5.15 16.12 -6.85
N PRO A 82 4.50 17.29 -6.64
CA PRO A 82 5.18 18.47 -6.15
C PRO A 82 5.78 18.33 -4.75
N GLU A 83 5.13 17.55 -3.87
CA GLU A 83 5.65 17.30 -2.53
C GLU A 83 6.87 16.38 -2.55
N ALA A 84 6.88 15.37 -3.44
CA ALA A 84 8.03 14.49 -3.62
C ALA A 84 9.22 15.27 -4.21
N VAL A 85 8.96 16.15 -5.17
CA VAL A 85 9.97 17.07 -5.73
C VAL A 85 10.53 17.98 -4.63
N ALA A 86 9.67 18.58 -3.79
CA ALA A 86 10.10 19.41 -2.67
C ALA A 86 10.90 18.63 -1.63
N PHE A 87 10.49 17.39 -1.33
CA PHE A 87 11.20 16.49 -0.42
C PHE A 87 12.63 16.20 -0.91
N LEU A 88 12.76 15.81 -2.18
CA LEU A 88 14.07 15.52 -2.79
C LEU A 88 14.93 16.76 -2.96
N ALA A 89 14.35 17.91 -3.30
CA ALA A 89 15.04 19.19 -3.38
C ALA A 89 15.63 19.59 -2.03
N ASN A 90 14.85 19.46 -0.95
CA ASN A 90 15.34 19.71 0.41
C ASN A 90 16.49 18.75 0.80
N ARG A 91 16.36 17.46 0.46
CA ARG A 91 17.42 16.46 0.69
C ARG A 91 18.71 16.80 -0.04
N ALA A 92 18.62 17.31 -1.27
CA ALA A 92 19.75 17.68 -2.11
C ALA A 92 20.25 19.12 -1.89
N GLY A 93 19.63 19.89 -0.97
CA GLY A 93 19.96 21.30 -0.76
C GLY A 93 19.67 22.20 -1.96
N MET A 94 18.69 21.82 -2.83
CA MET A 94 18.27 22.57 -4.00
C MET A 94 17.17 23.56 -3.64
N GLN A 95 17.21 24.75 -4.23
CA GLN A 95 16.09 25.69 -4.15
C GLN A 95 15.04 25.29 -5.17
N LEU A 96 13.78 25.24 -4.71
CA LEU A 96 12.66 25.02 -5.62
C LEU A 96 12.51 26.20 -6.58
N PRO A 97 12.30 25.98 -7.89
CA PRO A 97 11.90 27.03 -8.79
C PRO A 97 10.63 27.71 -8.26
N GLU A 98 10.48 29.00 -8.50
CA GLU A 98 9.23 29.70 -8.16
C GLU A 98 8.05 28.91 -8.71
N GLN A 99 7.19 28.45 -7.80
CA GLN A 99 6.14 27.49 -8.11
C GLN A 99 5.14 28.11 -9.09
N SER A 100 5.10 27.61 -10.29
CA SER A 100 3.93 27.80 -11.15
C SER A 100 2.72 27.15 -10.49
N ASP A 101 1.61 27.86 -10.47
CA ASP A 101 0.31 27.54 -9.88
C ASP A 101 -0.23 26.16 -10.32
N ASN A 102 0.17 25.09 -9.66
CA ASN A 102 -0.42 23.77 -9.91
C ASN A 102 -1.79 23.67 -9.22
N PRO A 103 -2.90 23.54 -9.97
CA PRO A 103 -4.26 23.46 -9.40
C PRO A 103 -4.42 22.33 -8.38
N GLY A 104 -3.75 21.20 -8.56
CA GLY A 104 -3.79 20.07 -7.65
C GLY A 104 -3.15 20.36 -6.29
N THR A 105 -2.01 21.04 -6.29
CA THR A 105 -1.31 21.46 -5.07
C THR A 105 -2.13 22.50 -4.31
N LYS A 106 -2.69 23.50 -5.01
CA LYS A 106 -3.60 24.49 -4.40
C LYS A 106 -4.83 23.82 -3.78
N LYS A 107 -5.47 22.89 -4.51
CA LYS A 107 -6.62 22.14 -4.00
C LYS A 107 -6.27 21.36 -2.74
N ARG A 108 -5.13 20.66 -2.72
CA ARG A 108 -4.67 19.91 -1.55
C ARG A 108 -4.41 20.83 -0.35
N GLN A 109 -3.68 21.93 -0.54
CA GLN A 109 -3.42 22.93 0.51
C GLN A 109 -4.72 23.52 1.04
N ARG A 110 -5.67 23.83 0.17
CA ARG A 110 -6.97 24.35 0.53
C ARG A 110 -7.78 23.38 1.37
N LEU A 111 -7.76 22.07 1.05
CA LEU A 111 -8.43 21.04 1.85
C LEU A 111 -7.74 20.80 3.20
N LEU A 112 -6.43 20.89 3.29
CA LEU A 112 -5.73 20.82 4.59
C LEU A 112 -6.07 22.03 5.47
N ALA A 113 -6.18 23.23 4.87
CA ALA A 113 -6.63 24.43 5.59
C ALA A 113 -8.08 24.26 6.08
N LEU A 114 -8.98 23.76 5.23
CA LEU A 114 -10.37 23.46 5.57
C LEU A 114 -10.47 22.47 6.74
N ASN A 115 -9.75 21.36 6.68
CA ASN A 115 -9.76 20.37 7.76
C ASN A 115 -9.23 20.94 9.09
N ARG A 116 -8.20 21.76 9.04
CA ARG A 116 -7.68 22.45 10.22
C ARG A 116 -8.73 23.38 10.83
N ASP A 117 -9.43 24.15 10.01
CA ASP A 117 -10.46 25.09 10.49
C ASP A 117 -11.71 24.35 10.99
N ALA A 118 -12.08 23.23 10.35
CA ALA A 118 -13.11 22.32 10.84
C ALA A 118 -12.73 21.70 12.21
N ALA A 119 -11.47 21.29 12.39
CA ALA A 119 -10.99 20.79 13.69
C ALA A 119 -11.09 21.87 14.78
N ARG A 120 -10.74 23.11 14.48
CA ARG A 120 -10.89 24.25 15.38
C ARG A 120 -12.36 24.51 15.73
N PHE A 121 -13.24 24.44 14.74
CA PHE A 121 -14.68 24.55 14.95
C PHE A 121 -15.17 23.47 15.92
N PHE A 122 -14.90 22.19 15.64
CA PHE A 122 -15.34 21.10 16.53
C PHE A 122 -14.76 21.23 17.93
N HIS A 123 -13.49 21.63 18.06
CA HIS A 123 -12.89 21.84 19.39
C HIS A 123 -13.56 23.01 20.13
N ALA A 124 -13.92 24.10 19.45
CA ALA A 124 -14.66 25.22 20.04
C ALA A 124 -16.07 24.80 20.48
N GLN A 125 -16.77 23.97 19.67
CA GLN A 125 -18.10 23.47 20.00
C GLN A 125 -18.13 22.64 21.29
N LEU A 126 -17.04 21.95 21.61
CA LEU A 126 -16.92 21.19 22.86
C LEU A 126 -17.08 22.10 24.12
N LYS A 127 -16.73 23.39 24.03
CA LYS A 127 -16.80 24.36 25.11
C LYS A 127 -18.15 25.06 25.20
N THR A 128 -19.02 24.91 24.20
CA THR A 128 -20.37 25.53 24.20
C THR A 128 -21.38 24.73 25.04
N PRO A 129 -22.55 25.28 25.38
CA PRO A 129 -23.63 24.51 26.02
C PRO A 129 -24.02 23.25 25.21
N ALA A 130 -24.04 23.32 23.89
CA ALA A 130 -24.32 22.18 23.03
C ALA A 130 -23.32 21.02 23.19
N GLY A 131 -22.08 21.30 23.60
CA GLY A 131 -21.03 20.31 23.83
C GLY A 131 -21.14 19.55 25.17
N GLN A 132 -22.18 19.83 26.00
CA GLN A 132 -22.33 19.17 27.30
C GLN A 132 -22.35 17.62 27.20
N PRO A 133 -23.09 16.99 26.27
CA PRO A 133 -23.08 15.51 26.16
C PRO A 133 -21.71 14.94 25.90
N ALA A 134 -20.88 15.64 25.09
CA ALA A 134 -19.52 15.22 24.83
C ALA A 134 -18.61 15.37 26.07
N ARG A 135 -18.75 16.46 26.83
CA ARG A 135 -18.01 16.64 28.08
C ARG A 135 -18.38 15.60 29.12
N ASP A 136 -19.68 15.28 29.27
CA ASP A 136 -20.15 14.23 30.18
C ASP A 136 -19.59 12.85 29.76
N TYR A 137 -19.54 12.58 28.46
CA TYR A 137 -18.92 11.36 27.94
C TYR A 137 -17.41 11.30 28.28
N LEU A 138 -16.67 12.39 28.03
CA LEU A 138 -15.25 12.48 28.34
C LEU A 138 -14.98 12.34 29.85
N ALA A 139 -15.83 12.93 30.69
CA ALA A 139 -15.75 12.78 32.15
C ALA A 139 -15.99 11.33 32.60
N ARG A 140 -17.01 10.64 32.05
CA ARG A 140 -17.23 9.22 32.29
C ARG A 140 -16.05 8.35 31.86
N ARG A 141 -15.37 8.75 30.77
CA ARG A 141 -14.14 8.11 30.29
C ARG A 141 -12.89 8.57 31.03
N GLN A 142 -13.02 9.45 32.02
CA GLN A 142 -11.93 9.99 32.85
C GLN A 142 -10.80 10.63 32.02
N LEU A 143 -11.11 11.18 30.84
CA LEU A 143 -10.14 11.89 30.02
C LEU A 143 -9.96 13.33 30.51
N THR A 144 -8.71 13.70 30.80
CA THR A 144 -8.35 15.01 31.32
C THR A 144 -8.43 16.09 30.23
N ALA A 145 -8.60 17.35 30.66
CA ALA A 145 -8.59 18.49 29.75
C ALA A 145 -7.26 18.60 28.95
N GLN A 146 -6.15 18.19 29.55
CA GLN A 146 -4.85 18.13 28.89
C GLN A 146 -4.86 17.12 27.74
N THR A 147 -5.40 15.93 27.96
CA THR A 147 -5.54 14.88 26.92
C THR A 147 -6.49 15.35 25.82
N VAL A 148 -7.64 15.92 26.17
CA VAL A 148 -8.60 16.49 25.21
C VAL A 148 -7.92 17.53 24.31
N THR A 149 -7.12 18.41 24.87
CA THR A 149 -6.39 19.45 24.12
C THR A 149 -5.26 18.84 23.28
N ARG A 150 -4.49 17.90 23.85
CA ARG A 150 -3.36 17.24 23.15
C ARG A 150 -3.82 16.51 21.89
N PHE A 151 -4.98 15.86 21.92
CA PHE A 151 -5.57 15.15 20.80
C PHE A 151 -6.46 16.04 19.92
N GLY A 152 -6.72 17.28 20.31
CA GLY A 152 -7.61 18.20 19.60
C GLY A 152 -9.04 17.70 19.53
N LEU A 153 -9.51 16.96 20.57
CA LEU A 153 -10.86 16.42 20.58
C LEU A 153 -11.90 17.54 20.49
N GLY A 154 -13.00 17.27 19.82
CA GLY A 154 -14.06 18.22 19.56
C GLY A 154 -15.45 17.60 19.62
N PHE A 155 -16.46 18.41 19.33
CA PHE A 155 -17.85 17.98 19.25
C PHE A 155 -18.49 18.46 17.95
N ALA A 156 -19.15 17.57 17.25
CA ALA A 156 -20.03 17.88 16.13
C ALA A 156 -21.45 18.03 16.68
N PRO A 157 -22.04 19.24 16.65
CA PRO A 157 -23.39 19.51 17.17
C PRO A 157 -24.46 18.63 16.49
N ASP A 158 -25.57 18.41 17.17
CA ASP A 158 -26.73 17.71 16.61
C ASP A 158 -27.59 18.65 15.76
N THR A 159 -26.98 19.17 14.71
CA THR A 159 -27.60 20.08 13.74
C THR A 159 -27.23 19.63 12.32
N TRP A 160 -28.03 20.05 11.34
CA TRP A 160 -27.82 19.62 9.96
C TRP A 160 -26.77 20.42 9.21
N ASP A 161 -26.45 21.65 9.63
CA ASP A 161 -25.70 22.63 8.83
C ASP A 161 -24.76 23.54 9.65
N SER A 162 -24.48 23.22 10.90
CA SER A 162 -23.65 24.09 11.77
C SER A 162 -22.23 24.26 11.26
N LEU A 163 -21.62 23.16 10.79
CA LEU A 163 -20.30 23.19 10.17
C LEU A 163 -20.34 23.90 8.82
N VAL A 164 -21.35 23.57 7.98
CA VAL A 164 -21.55 24.23 6.67
C VAL A 164 -21.56 25.75 6.85
N ARG A 165 -22.39 26.28 7.76
CA ARG A 165 -22.48 27.73 8.01
C ARG A 165 -21.16 28.34 8.48
N ALA A 166 -20.48 27.66 9.41
CA ALA A 166 -19.21 28.12 9.94
C ALA A 166 -18.12 28.17 8.87
N MET A 167 -18.02 27.13 8.02
CA MET A 167 -17.00 27.09 6.97
C MET A 167 -17.29 28.04 5.82
N LYS A 168 -18.58 28.21 5.45
CA LYS A 168 -18.98 29.24 4.48
C LYS A 168 -18.62 30.64 4.95
N ALA A 169 -18.78 30.94 6.23
CA ALA A 169 -18.37 32.22 6.80
C ALA A 169 -16.86 32.49 6.71
N LEU A 170 -16.04 31.42 6.65
CA LEU A 170 -14.59 31.47 6.41
C LEU A 170 -14.23 31.48 4.91
N GLY A 171 -15.21 31.54 4.00
CA GLY A 171 -15.00 31.62 2.55
C GLY A 171 -14.72 30.27 1.90
N TYR A 172 -15.16 29.15 2.50
CA TYR A 172 -15.14 27.85 1.85
C TYR A 172 -16.42 27.59 1.05
N SER A 173 -16.27 27.03 -0.15
CA SER A 173 -17.39 26.64 -1.01
C SER A 173 -17.99 25.30 -0.60
N GLU A 174 -19.23 25.01 -1.02
CA GLU A 174 -19.86 23.70 -0.80
C GLU A 174 -19.07 22.57 -1.47
N GLN A 175 -18.49 22.83 -2.63
CA GLN A 175 -17.65 21.87 -3.34
C GLN A 175 -16.38 21.51 -2.53
N GLU A 176 -15.72 22.50 -1.93
CA GLU A 176 -14.56 22.23 -1.07
C GLU A 176 -14.95 21.42 0.18
N LEU A 177 -16.11 21.71 0.78
CA LEU A 177 -16.65 20.95 1.90
C LEU A 177 -16.96 19.49 1.50
N PHE A 178 -17.51 19.30 0.32
CA PHE A 178 -17.80 17.97 -0.23
C PHE A 178 -16.51 17.20 -0.53
N ASP A 179 -15.56 17.83 -1.21
CA ASP A 179 -14.24 17.25 -1.53
C ASP A 179 -13.44 16.89 -0.23
N GLY A 180 -13.64 17.65 0.84
CA GLY A 180 -13.09 17.36 2.18
C GLY A 180 -13.85 16.28 2.96
N GLY A 181 -14.99 15.79 2.44
CA GLY A 181 -15.83 14.77 3.08
C GLY A 181 -16.54 15.26 4.34
N LEU A 182 -16.63 16.59 4.52
CA LEU A 182 -17.26 17.22 5.69
C LEU A 182 -18.77 17.36 5.55
N VAL A 183 -19.28 17.28 4.32
CA VAL A 183 -20.70 17.37 3.99
C VAL A 183 -21.14 16.26 3.05
N ARG A 184 -22.46 16.05 2.99
CA ARG A 184 -23.13 15.13 2.06
C ARG A 184 -24.24 15.86 1.33
N HIS A 185 -24.57 15.41 0.13
CA HIS A 185 -25.72 15.92 -0.61
C HIS A 185 -27.04 15.45 0.03
N GLY A 186 -27.97 16.36 0.15
CA GLY A 186 -29.36 16.06 0.53
C GLY A 186 -30.13 15.37 -0.61
N LYS A 187 -31.24 14.71 -0.27
CA LYS A 187 -32.08 14.03 -1.26
C LYS A 187 -32.78 14.99 -2.24
N THR A 188 -33.06 16.20 -1.80
CA THR A 188 -33.85 17.19 -2.57
C THR A 188 -33.01 18.36 -3.07
N SER A 189 -32.18 18.95 -2.24
CA SER A 189 -31.23 20.01 -2.62
C SER A 189 -30.30 20.32 -1.45
N GLY A 190 -29.14 20.95 -1.74
CA GLY A 190 -28.20 21.44 -0.75
C GLY A 190 -27.32 20.35 -0.12
N VAL A 191 -26.50 20.79 0.83
CA VAL A 191 -25.56 19.93 1.56
C VAL A 191 -25.84 19.98 3.05
N TYR A 192 -25.50 18.90 3.75
CA TYR A 192 -25.62 18.79 5.19
C TYR A 192 -24.36 18.21 5.83
N ASP A 193 -24.15 18.51 7.13
CA ASP A 193 -22.99 18.08 7.90
C ASP A 193 -22.87 16.54 7.93
N THR A 194 -21.72 15.99 7.56
CA THR A 194 -21.44 14.55 7.62
C THR A 194 -21.47 14.04 9.06
N PHE A 195 -20.89 14.81 9.98
CA PHE A 195 -20.78 14.46 11.39
C PHE A 195 -21.81 15.26 12.18
N ARG A 196 -22.66 14.56 12.93
CA ARG A 196 -23.69 15.14 13.81
C ARG A 196 -23.78 14.31 15.07
N ASN A 197 -23.98 14.98 16.21
CA ASN A 197 -24.04 14.39 17.56
C ASN A 197 -22.88 13.39 17.81
N ARG A 198 -21.63 13.83 17.52
CA ARG A 198 -20.45 12.98 17.64
C ARG A 198 -19.31 13.67 18.38
N LEU A 199 -18.64 12.90 19.25
CA LEU A 199 -17.31 13.25 19.74
C LEU A 199 -16.32 13.09 18.57
N MET A 200 -15.58 14.16 18.27
CA MET A 200 -14.72 14.25 17.10
C MET A 200 -13.26 14.04 17.47
N PHE A 201 -12.59 13.18 16.69
CA PHE A 201 -11.18 12.88 16.76
C PHE A 201 -10.54 13.31 15.44
N PRO A 202 -9.76 14.40 15.41
CA PRO A 202 -9.02 14.75 14.21
C PRO A 202 -7.96 13.69 13.92
N VAL A 203 -7.89 13.24 12.67
CA VAL A 203 -6.82 12.37 12.19
C VAL A 203 -5.72 13.27 11.66
N ILE A 204 -4.54 13.13 12.25
CA ILE A 204 -3.38 14.00 11.97
C ILE A 204 -2.28 13.15 11.34
N ASP A 205 -1.79 13.58 10.17
CA ASP A 205 -0.70 12.91 9.49
C ASP A 205 0.65 13.08 10.23
N VAL A 206 1.64 12.33 9.80
CA VAL A 206 2.98 12.38 10.42
C VAL A 206 3.66 13.76 10.32
N ARG A 207 3.17 14.67 9.48
CA ARG A 207 3.66 16.05 9.34
C ARG A 207 2.92 17.04 10.24
N GLY A 208 1.82 16.63 10.86
CA GLY A 208 1.01 17.48 11.74
C GLY A 208 -0.20 18.12 11.06
N ASN A 209 -0.54 17.74 9.83
CA ASN A 209 -1.72 18.23 9.14
C ASN A 209 -2.96 17.45 9.55
N VAL A 210 -4.08 18.13 9.78
CA VAL A 210 -5.37 17.47 9.93
C VAL A 210 -5.84 17.01 8.55
N ILE A 211 -5.91 15.69 8.34
CA ILE A 211 -6.25 15.09 7.05
C ILE A 211 -7.69 14.60 6.97
N GLY A 212 -8.34 14.36 8.11
CA GLY A 212 -9.70 13.87 8.20
C GLY A 212 -10.15 13.73 9.65
N PHE A 213 -11.25 13.03 9.86
CA PHE A 213 -11.87 12.91 11.18
C PHE A 213 -12.41 11.49 11.41
N SER A 214 -12.43 11.10 12.68
CA SER A 214 -13.22 10.00 13.19
C SER A 214 -14.23 10.55 14.20
N GLY A 215 -15.51 10.23 14.05
CA GLY A 215 -16.59 10.72 14.91
C GLY A 215 -17.28 9.57 15.64
N ARG A 216 -17.23 9.55 16.97
CA ARG A 216 -17.95 8.59 17.83
C ARG A 216 -19.32 9.14 18.21
N ILE A 217 -20.39 8.39 17.93
CA ILE A 217 -21.75 8.83 18.29
C ILE A 217 -21.94 8.96 19.80
N LEU A 218 -22.67 9.98 20.23
CA LEU A 218 -23.03 10.24 21.62
C LEU A 218 -24.52 9.92 21.83
N GLY A 219 -24.85 8.65 21.96
CA GLY A 219 -26.21 8.15 22.09
C GLY A 219 -26.41 6.84 21.38
N ASP A 220 -27.67 6.40 21.26
CA ASP A 220 -28.05 5.18 20.58
C ASP A 220 -28.15 5.45 19.08
N GLY A 221 -27.23 4.91 18.31
CA GLY A 221 -27.21 5.07 16.86
C GLY A 221 -26.04 4.36 16.20
N GLU A 222 -26.19 4.06 14.93
CA GLU A 222 -25.20 3.38 14.12
C GLU A 222 -24.69 4.29 12.98
N PRO A 223 -23.44 4.16 12.56
CA PRO A 223 -22.38 3.37 13.17
C PRO A 223 -21.80 4.03 14.42
N LYS A 224 -21.29 3.21 15.38
CA LYS A 224 -20.65 3.70 16.60
C LYS A 224 -19.50 4.66 16.30
N TYR A 225 -18.64 4.32 15.33
CA TYR A 225 -17.61 5.19 14.78
C TYR A 225 -17.85 5.45 13.30
N MET A 226 -17.71 6.69 12.87
CA MET A 226 -17.78 7.12 11.48
C MET A 226 -16.49 7.85 11.14
N ASN A 227 -15.79 7.42 10.10
CA ASN A 227 -14.60 8.10 9.61
C ASN A 227 -14.91 8.93 8.38
N SER A 228 -14.09 9.96 8.11
CA SER A 228 -14.11 10.67 6.83
C SER A 228 -14.06 9.69 5.65
N PRO A 229 -14.71 10.00 4.53
CA PRO A 229 -14.51 9.24 3.29
C PRO A 229 -13.07 9.39 2.78
N GLU A 230 -12.68 8.58 1.79
CA GLU A 230 -11.42 8.78 1.06
C GLU A 230 -11.43 10.13 0.35
N THR A 231 -10.34 10.89 0.47
CA THR A 231 -10.15 12.20 -0.18
C THR A 231 -8.73 12.30 -0.72
N ILE A 232 -8.42 13.36 -1.47
CA ILE A 232 -7.04 13.59 -1.95
C ILE A 232 -6.03 13.82 -0.81
N VAL A 233 -6.49 14.06 0.43
CA VAL A 233 -5.63 14.27 1.60
C VAL A 233 -5.74 13.14 2.63
N PHE A 234 -6.73 12.26 2.54
CA PHE A 234 -7.00 11.22 3.53
C PHE A 234 -7.27 9.86 2.90
N SER A 235 -6.56 8.86 3.36
CA SER A 235 -6.83 7.45 3.08
C SER A 235 -6.80 6.64 4.38
N LYS A 236 -7.88 5.92 4.67
CA LYS A 236 -8.00 5.08 5.87
C LYS A 236 -6.97 3.97 5.91
N SER A 237 -6.67 3.38 4.76
CA SER A 237 -5.74 2.27 4.64
C SER A 237 -4.27 2.67 4.81
N HIS A 238 -3.93 3.95 4.68
CA HIS A 238 -2.56 4.47 4.73
C HIS A 238 -2.25 5.31 5.97
N ASN A 239 -3.24 5.56 6.82
CA ASN A 239 -3.08 6.41 7.99
C ASN A 239 -3.45 5.67 9.28
N LEU A 240 -2.88 6.11 10.38
CA LEU A 240 -3.13 5.60 11.74
C LEU A 240 -3.44 6.76 12.67
N PHE A 241 -4.38 6.56 13.58
CA PHE A 241 -4.68 7.55 14.62
C PHE A 241 -3.50 7.68 15.59
N ALA A 242 -3.13 8.90 15.93
CA ALA A 242 -2.07 9.27 16.87
C ALA A 242 -0.63 8.91 16.47
N LEU A 243 -0.36 8.44 15.25
CA LEU A 243 1.02 8.15 14.82
C LEU A 243 1.90 9.41 14.81
N ASN A 244 1.33 10.59 14.55
CA ASN A 244 2.02 11.88 14.67
C ASN A 244 2.58 12.17 16.07
N LEU A 245 1.95 11.60 17.12
CA LEU A 245 2.41 11.67 18.51
C LEU A 245 3.36 10.51 18.81
N ALA A 246 2.95 9.29 18.50
CA ALA A 246 3.67 8.06 18.81
C ALA A 246 5.08 8.00 18.19
N LYS A 247 5.29 8.55 16.99
CA LYS A 247 6.62 8.64 16.36
C LYS A 247 7.64 9.46 17.14
N LYS A 248 7.21 10.25 18.12
CA LYS A 248 8.07 11.06 19.00
C LYS A 248 8.40 10.34 20.30
N SER A 249 7.75 9.22 20.56
CA SER A 249 8.02 8.39 21.73
C SER A 249 9.46 7.86 21.70
N LYS A 250 10.05 7.76 22.88
CA LYS A 250 11.36 7.15 23.07
C LYS A 250 11.28 5.65 23.37
N CYS A 251 10.07 5.09 23.40
CA CYS A 251 9.85 3.65 23.55
C CYS A 251 10.36 2.92 22.31
N GLY A 252 11.02 1.79 22.50
CA GLY A 252 11.51 0.94 21.40
C GLY A 252 10.40 0.17 20.67
N TYR A 253 9.14 0.38 21.05
CA TYR A 253 7.96 -0.32 20.51
C TYR A 253 6.78 0.64 20.30
N ILE A 254 5.85 0.24 19.43
CA ILE A 254 4.55 0.88 19.24
C ILE A 254 3.45 -0.05 19.78
N ILE A 255 2.50 0.52 20.55
CA ILE A 255 1.29 -0.18 21.02
C ILE A 255 0.19 0.04 19.98
N LEU A 256 -0.34 -1.04 19.42
CA LEU A 256 -1.43 -1.02 18.46
C LEU A 256 -2.74 -1.39 19.15
N ALA A 257 -3.63 -0.42 19.37
CA ALA A 257 -4.96 -0.58 19.94
C ALA A 257 -6.05 -0.56 18.84
N GLU A 258 -7.30 -0.91 19.20
CA GLU A 258 -8.42 -0.89 18.25
C GLU A 258 -9.06 0.51 18.15
N GLY A 259 -9.26 1.18 19.28
CA GLY A 259 -10.08 2.37 19.40
C GLY A 259 -9.29 3.66 19.68
N ASN A 260 -9.84 4.79 19.18
CA ASN A 260 -9.25 6.10 19.42
C ASN A 260 -9.29 6.50 20.92
N ILE A 261 -10.30 6.03 21.66
CA ILE A 261 -10.40 6.27 23.12
C ILE A 261 -9.30 5.52 23.86
N ASP A 262 -9.05 4.26 23.48
CA ASP A 262 -8.01 3.44 24.13
C ASP A 262 -6.64 4.09 23.97
N VAL A 263 -6.36 4.58 22.76
CA VAL A 263 -5.14 5.35 22.48
C VAL A 263 -5.06 6.61 23.34
N ALA A 264 -6.15 7.37 23.45
CA ALA A 264 -6.15 8.60 24.27
C ALA A 264 -5.93 8.28 25.76
N SER A 265 -6.53 7.20 26.27
CA SER A 265 -6.34 6.70 27.65
C SER A 265 -4.91 6.20 27.88
N LEU A 266 -4.36 5.44 26.94
CA LEU A 266 -2.97 4.96 26.98
C LEU A 266 -1.99 6.14 27.04
N HIS A 267 -2.15 7.13 26.17
CA HIS A 267 -1.30 8.33 26.19
C HIS A 267 -1.43 9.10 27.49
N GLN A 268 -2.65 9.21 28.05
CA GLN A 268 -2.88 9.86 29.34
C GLN A 268 -2.17 9.14 30.48
N ALA A 269 -2.11 7.80 30.43
CA ALA A 269 -1.43 6.96 31.40
C ALA A 269 0.10 6.90 31.20
N GLY A 270 0.64 7.65 30.22
CA GLY A 270 2.08 7.72 29.95
C GLY A 270 2.60 6.77 28.87
N PHE A 271 1.73 6.01 28.18
CA PHE A 271 2.09 5.11 27.08
C PHE A 271 1.95 5.85 25.73
N ASP A 272 2.87 6.76 25.47
CA ASP A 272 2.82 7.73 24.37
C ASP A 272 3.19 7.14 22.99
N SER A 273 3.49 5.84 22.93
CA SER A 273 3.71 5.08 21.69
C SER A 273 2.45 4.41 21.12
N ALA A 274 1.26 4.65 21.74
CA ALA A 274 0.02 4.02 21.32
C ALA A 274 -0.56 4.66 20.03
N VAL A 275 -1.07 3.79 19.15
CA VAL A 275 -1.75 4.14 17.89
C VAL A 275 -2.97 3.26 17.67
N ALA A 276 -3.91 3.69 16.82
CA ALA A 276 -5.02 2.84 16.40
C ALA A 276 -5.22 2.86 14.87
N SER A 277 -5.82 1.78 14.37
CA SER A 277 -6.36 1.75 13.01
C SER A 277 -7.63 2.60 12.92
N LEU A 278 -8.06 2.92 11.69
CA LEU A 278 -9.19 3.83 11.46
C LEU A 278 -10.48 3.06 11.10
N GLY A 279 -11.02 2.32 12.09
CA GLY A 279 -12.30 1.62 11.93
C GLY A 279 -12.27 0.42 10.97
N THR A 280 -11.09 -0.10 10.70
CA THR A 280 -10.83 -1.31 9.91
C THR A 280 -9.77 -2.13 10.62
N SER A 281 -9.69 -3.44 10.32
CA SER A 281 -8.53 -4.23 10.71
C SER A 281 -7.25 -3.61 10.13
N LEU A 282 -6.12 -3.82 10.79
CA LEU A 282 -4.80 -3.37 10.30
C LEU A 282 -4.61 -3.75 8.83
N THR A 283 -4.21 -2.80 8.01
CA THR A 283 -3.91 -3.02 6.60
C THR A 283 -2.41 -3.27 6.37
N PRO A 284 -2.02 -3.91 5.25
CA PRO A 284 -0.61 -4.06 4.90
C PRO A 284 0.14 -2.72 4.79
N GLU A 285 -0.54 -1.66 4.32
CA GLU A 285 0.00 -0.31 4.17
C GLU A 285 0.27 0.32 5.55
N GLN A 286 -0.68 0.21 6.48
CA GLN A 286 -0.51 0.66 7.86
C GLN A 286 0.61 -0.10 8.59
N ALA A 287 0.70 -1.42 8.37
CA ALA A 287 1.77 -2.24 8.95
C ALA A 287 3.16 -1.79 8.44
N ARG A 288 3.29 -1.53 7.13
CA ARG A 288 4.51 -0.96 6.55
C ARG A 288 4.82 0.43 7.08
N LEU A 289 3.79 1.26 7.27
CA LEU A 289 3.97 2.57 7.87
C LEU A 289 4.54 2.45 9.30
N LEU A 290 4.01 1.52 10.11
CA LEU A 290 4.50 1.26 11.47
C LEU A 290 5.95 0.77 11.48
N SER A 291 6.32 -0.15 10.57
CA SER A 291 7.68 -0.72 10.52
C SER A 291 8.79 0.31 10.22
N ARG A 292 8.45 1.50 9.75
CA ARG A 292 9.39 2.61 9.58
C ARG A 292 9.76 3.30 10.90
N TYR A 293 8.90 3.20 11.89
CA TYR A 293 9.05 3.91 13.16
C TYR A 293 9.46 3.01 14.30
N THR A 294 9.32 1.69 14.16
CA THR A 294 9.69 0.73 15.20
C THR A 294 10.04 -0.62 14.61
N SER A 295 10.93 -1.35 15.30
CA SER A 295 11.20 -2.76 15.06
C SER A 295 10.36 -3.69 15.93
N GLU A 296 9.48 -3.15 16.80
CA GLU A 296 8.65 -3.96 17.70
C GLU A 296 7.23 -3.36 17.84
N ILE A 297 6.21 -4.19 17.65
CA ILE A 297 4.80 -3.82 17.78
C ILE A 297 4.15 -4.71 18.85
N VAL A 298 3.44 -4.07 19.77
CA VAL A 298 2.66 -4.71 20.81
C VAL A 298 1.18 -4.56 20.49
N ILE A 299 0.50 -5.65 20.15
CA ILE A 299 -0.93 -5.67 19.88
C ILE A 299 -1.69 -5.65 21.20
N ALA A 300 -2.52 -4.64 21.41
CA ALA A 300 -3.36 -4.43 22.59
C ALA A 300 -4.82 -4.26 22.13
N TYR A 301 -5.36 -5.29 21.46
CA TYR A 301 -6.74 -5.31 20.98
C TYR A 301 -7.70 -5.79 22.05
N ASP A 302 -9.01 -5.57 21.82
CA ASP A 302 -10.07 -5.98 22.74
C ASP A 302 -9.99 -7.49 23.04
N ASN A 303 -10.26 -7.86 24.30
CA ASN A 303 -10.18 -9.25 24.78
C ASN A 303 -11.47 -10.05 24.49
N ASP A 304 -12.18 -9.72 23.42
CA ASP A 304 -13.34 -10.45 22.95
C ASP A 304 -13.03 -11.29 21.69
N GLY A 305 -14.02 -12.07 21.23
CA GLY A 305 -13.82 -12.94 20.06
C GLY A 305 -13.55 -12.18 18.76
N ALA A 306 -13.99 -10.92 18.63
CA ALA A 306 -13.72 -10.07 17.49
C ALA A 306 -12.29 -9.55 17.52
N GLY A 307 -11.83 -9.06 18.68
CA GLY A 307 -10.47 -8.59 18.91
C GLY A 307 -9.44 -9.72 18.77
N GLN A 308 -9.75 -10.95 19.23
CA GLN A 308 -8.87 -12.10 19.02
C GLN A 308 -8.68 -12.42 17.52
N LYS A 309 -9.76 -12.38 16.72
CA LYS A 309 -9.68 -12.55 15.25
C LYS A 309 -8.93 -11.40 14.60
N ALA A 310 -9.10 -10.18 15.08
CA ALA A 310 -8.37 -9.01 14.60
C ALA A 310 -6.87 -9.13 14.92
N SER A 311 -6.51 -9.58 16.13
CA SER A 311 -5.13 -9.87 16.55
C SER A 311 -4.46 -10.90 15.64
N GLN A 312 -5.14 -12.02 15.37
CA GLN A 312 -4.60 -13.06 14.46
C GLN A 312 -4.34 -12.52 13.05
N ARG A 313 -5.27 -11.70 12.52
CA ARG A 313 -5.07 -11.06 11.21
C ARG A 313 -3.91 -10.06 11.22
N ALA A 314 -3.80 -9.25 12.27
CA ALA A 314 -2.70 -8.29 12.43
C ALA A 314 -1.35 -9.00 12.52
N ILE A 315 -1.24 -10.07 13.32
CA ILE A 315 -0.05 -10.93 13.39
C ILE A 315 0.34 -11.41 11.99
N GLY A 316 -0.60 -12.02 11.23
CA GLY A 316 -0.32 -12.55 9.89
C GLY A 316 0.12 -11.50 8.87
N ILE A 317 -0.22 -10.21 9.07
CA ILE A 317 0.28 -9.11 8.25
C ILE A 317 1.68 -8.69 8.71
N LEU A 318 1.89 -8.53 10.03
CA LEU A 318 3.14 -8.06 10.62
C LEU A 318 4.27 -9.09 10.51
N GLU A 319 3.97 -10.40 10.60
CA GLU A 319 4.95 -11.48 10.40
C GLU A 319 5.65 -11.45 9.03
N LYS A 320 5.03 -10.81 8.03
CA LYS A 320 5.62 -10.64 6.69
C LYS A 320 6.62 -9.50 6.62
N LEU A 321 6.67 -8.70 7.67
CA LEU A 321 7.61 -7.60 7.85
C LEU A 321 8.65 -8.01 8.89
N GLU A 322 9.86 -7.50 8.83
CA GLU A 322 10.93 -7.79 9.82
C GLU A 322 10.68 -7.04 11.14
N VAL A 323 9.49 -7.22 11.73
CA VAL A 323 9.04 -6.55 12.96
C VAL A 323 8.74 -7.60 14.01
N ARG A 324 9.25 -7.41 15.22
CA ARG A 324 8.90 -8.25 16.37
C ARG A 324 7.46 -7.95 16.80
N VAL A 325 6.65 -8.98 16.95
CA VAL A 325 5.26 -8.85 17.37
C VAL A 325 5.06 -9.47 18.73
N ARG A 326 4.51 -8.70 19.67
CA ARG A 326 4.02 -9.19 20.97
C ARG A 326 2.52 -8.94 21.09
N VAL A 327 1.83 -9.70 21.90
CA VAL A 327 0.39 -9.59 22.13
C VAL A 327 0.10 -9.48 23.61
N LEU A 328 -0.73 -8.51 23.97
CA LEU A 328 -1.21 -8.37 25.34
C LEU A 328 -2.44 -9.25 25.57
N GLN A 329 -2.46 -9.96 26.70
CA GLN A 329 -3.64 -10.67 27.21
C GLN A 329 -4.13 -9.95 28.49
N MET A 330 -5.14 -9.11 28.35
CA MET A 330 -5.70 -8.31 29.44
C MET A 330 -6.72 -9.14 30.22
N GLN A 331 -6.24 -9.89 31.23
CA GLN A 331 -7.13 -10.65 32.11
C GLN A 331 -7.90 -9.68 33.02
N GLY A 332 -9.21 -9.85 33.13
CA GLY A 332 -10.08 -9.06 34.00
C GLY A 332 -10.50 -7.70 33.45
N ALA A 333 -10.17 -7.38 32.18
CA ALA A 333 -10.63 -6.19 31.49
C ALA A 333 -10.88 -6.49 30.01
N LYS A 334 -11.77 -5.71 29.39
CA LYS A 334 -12.16 -5.88 28.01
C LYS A 334 -11.16 -5.23 27.05
N ASP A 335 -10.72 -4.03 27.36
CA ASP A 335 -9.89 -3.17 26.52
C ASP A 335 -8.80 -2.46 27.36
N PRO A 336 -7.79 -1.82 26.74
CA PRO A 336 -6.74 -1.10 27.46
C PRO A 336 -7.26 0.04 28.36
N ASP A 337 -8.32 0.74 27.97
CA ASP A 337 -8.93 1.82 28.74
C ASP A 337 -9.49 1.27 30.07
N GLU A 338 -10.25 0.17 30.02
CA GLU A 338 -10.79 -0.49 31.20
C GLU A 338 -9.69 -1.07 32.08
N TYR A 339 -8.66 -1.70 31.48
CA TYR A 339 -7.54 -2.28 32.23
C TYR A 339 -6.80 -1.24 33.07
N ILE A 340 -6.46 -0.10 32.45
CA ILE A 340 -5.77 1.00 33.14
C ILE A 340 -6.63 1.58 34.27
N LYS A 341 -7.93 1.74 34.06
CA LYS A 341 -8.86 2.25 35.08
C LYS A 341 -9.03 1.29 36.26
N THR A 342 -9.01 0.00 36.00
CA THR A 342 -9.23 -1.02 37.01
C THR A 342 -7.96 -1.33 37.82
N PHE A 343 -6.83 -1.46 37.13
CA PHE A 343 -5.60 -1.98 37.72
C PHE A 343 -4.47 -0.94 37.81
N GLY A 344 -4.62 0.19 37.13
CA GLY A 344 -3.63 1.28 37.11
C GLY A 344 -2.55 1.13 36.04
N ALA A 345 -1.82 2.24 35.84
CA ALA A 345 -0.77 2.35 34.83
C ALA A 345 0.43 1.42 35.10
N ASP A 346 0.79 1.20 36.37
CA ASP A 346 1.92 0.34 36.73
C ASP A 346 1.61 -1.14 36.44
N ALA A 347 0.38 -1.58 36.69
CA ALA A 347 -0.06 -2.92 36.30
C ALA A 347 -0.02 -3.12 34.79
N PHE A 348 -0.42 -2.10 34.01
CA PHE A 348 -0.33 -2.15 32.55
C PHE A 348 1.13 -2.17 32.05
N ARG A 349 2.05 -1.47 32.75
CA ARG A 349 3.50 -1.52 32.43
C ARG A 349 4.06 -2.92 32.66
N ASN A 350 3.73 -3.56 33.80
CA ASN A 350 4.13 -4.93 34.07
C ASN A 350 3.54 -5.90 33.03
N LEU A 351 2.29 -5.71 32.63
CA LEU A 351 1.67 -6.49 31.57
C LEU A 351 2.40 -6.35 30.23
N LEU A 352 2.83 -5.14 29.87
CA LEU A 352 3.65 -4.89 28.68
C LEU A 352 4.99 -5.63 28.74
N GLU A 353 5.66 -5.64 29.90
CA GLU A 353 6.93 -6.34 30.09
C GLU A 353 6.77 -7.87 29.99
N GLN A 354 5.64 -8.39 30.49
CA GLN A 354 5.30 -9.81 30.47
C GLN A 354 4.56 -10.25 29.21
N SER A 355 4.33 -9.34 28.26
CA SER A 355 3.57 -9.65 27.04
C SER A 355 4.20 -10.79 26.24
N GLU A 356 3.35 -11.73 25.85
CA GLU A 356 3.77 -12.91 25.12
C GLU A 356 4.19 -12.55 23.68
N ASN A 357 5.18 -13.27 23.20
CA ASN A 357 5.47 -13.22 21.77
C ASN A 357 4.29 -13.85 21.00
N HIS A 358 4.10 -13.45 19.77
CA HIS A 358 2.95 -13.84 18.94
C HIS A 358 2.82 -15.36 18.74
N ILE A 359 3.91 -16.12 18.82
CA ILE A 359 3.91 -17.58 18.67
C ILE A 359 3.31 -18.22 19.92
N ASP A 360 3.75 -17.79 21.11
CA ASP A 360 3.21 -18.27 22.38
C ASP A 360 1.72 -17.94 22.50
N TYR A 361 1.31 -16.72 22.07
CA TYR A 361 -0.10 -16.35 22.00
C TYR A 361 -0.91 -17.27 21.07
N ARG A 362 -0.40 -17.59 19.88
CA ARG A 362 -1.06 -18.48 18.91
C ARG A 362 -1.16 -19.91 19.46
N LEU A 363 -0.10 -20.43 20.06
CA LEU A 363 -0.09 -21.76 20.67
C LEU A 363 -1.05 -21.83 21.86
N GLY A 364 -1.09 -20.82 22.73
CA GLY A 364 -2.06 -20.72 23.81
C GLY A 364 -3.51 -20.65 23.31
N ALA A 365 -3.77 -19.96 22.20
CA ALA A 365 -5.09 -19.93 21.57
C ALA A 365 -5.50 -21.30 21.02
N VAL A 366 -4.57 -22.07 20.47
CA VAL A 366 -4.81 -23.46 20.04
C VAL A 366 -5.07 -24.34 21.27
N GLN A 367 -4.25 -24.25 22.31
CA GLN A 367 -4.39 -25.06 23.51
C GLN A 367 -5.77 -24.92 24.18
N ARG A 368 -6.31 -23.69 24.26
CA ARG A 368 -7.63 -23.40 24.84
C ARG A 368 -8.81 -24.09 24.16
N LYS A 369 -8.63 -24.61 22.94
CA LYS A 369 -9.68 -25.31 22.16
C LYS A 369 -9.82 -26.78 22.55
N TYR A 370 -8.83 -27.35 23.24
CA TYR A 370 -8.73 -28.79 23.44
C TYR A 370 -8.56 -29.17 24.94
N ASP A 371 -9.25 -30.21 25.37
CA ASP A 371 -8.97 -30.84 26.65
C ASP A 371 -7.83 -31.87 26.48
N LEU A 372 -6.65 -31.51 26.98
CA LEU A 372 -5.45 -32.34 26.85
C LEU A 372 -5.48 -33.64 27.70
N LYS A 373 -6.50 -33.81 28.55
CA LYS A 373 -6.72 -35.06 29.27
C LYS A 373 -7.36 -36.14 28.39
N VAL A 374 -8.00 -35.73 27.29
CA VAL A 374 -8.63 -36.63 26.31
C VAL A 374 -7.66 -36.88 25.16
N ASP A 375 -7.30 -38.15 24.93
CA ASP A 375 -6.27 -38.54 23.96
C ASP A 375 -6.55 -38.04 22.53
N GLU A 376 -7.80 -38.14 22.08
CA GLU A 376 -8.17 -37.67 20.75
C GLU A 376 -8.00 -36.14 20.61
N GLN A 377 -8.37 -35.39 21.65
CA GLN A 377 -8.22 -33.93 21.65
C GLN A 377 -6.75 -33.52 21.79
N ARG A 378 -5.96 -34.28 22.55
CA ARG A 378 -4.51 -34.10 22.66
C ARG A 378 -3.82 -34.28 21.31
N VAL A 379 -4.22 -35.31 20.54
CA VAL A 379 -3.71 -35.51 19.17
C VAL A 379 -4.14 -34.35 18.22
N ALA A 380 -5.40 -33.89 18.34
CA ALA A 380 -5.88 -32.77 17.57
C ALA A 380 -5.13 -31.47 17.88
N PHE A 381 -4.88 -31.21 19.19
CA PHE A 381 -4.03 -30.11 19.65
C PHE A 381 -2.65 -30.15 19.01
N VAL A 382 -1.94 -31.29 19.09
CA VAL A 382 -0.59 -31.42 18.52
C VAL A 382 -0.58 -31.16 17.02
N LYS A 383 -1.56 -31.65 16.27
CA LYS A 383 -1.67 -31.40 14.84
C LYS A 383 -1.87 -29.92 14.52
N GLU A 384 -2.77 -29.23 15.23
CA GLU A 384 -3.03 -27.80 14.99
C GLU A 384 -1.83 -26.95 15.44
N ALA A 385 -1.23 -27.23 16.59
CA ALA A 385 -0.05 -26.55 17.10
C ALA A 385 1.18 -26.76 16.19
N ALA A 386 1.41 -28.00 15.69
CA ALA A 386 2.44 -28.27 14.70
C ALA A 386 2.24 -27.46 13.40
N GLY A 387 0.99 -27.18 13.02
CA GLY A 387 0.65 -26.26 11.94
C GLY A 387 1.24 -24.88 12.18
N VAL A 388 0.98 -24.30 13.34
CA VAL A 388 1.52 -22.99 13.74
C VAL A 388 3.04 -22.97 13.72
N VAL A 389 3.69 -23.97 14.32
CA VAL A 389 5.15 -24.08 14.38
C VAL A 389 5.76 -24.27 12.99
N SER A 390 5.08 -24.99 12.07
CA SER A 390 5.57 -25.22 10.70
C SER A 390 5.70 -23.93 9.87
N GLU A 391 5.04 -22.85 10.28
CA GLU A 391 5.06 -21.55 9.60
C GLU A 391 6.33 -20.75 9.88
N LEU A 392 7.01 -21.07 10.99
CA LEU A 392 8.21 -20.34 11.40
C LEU A 392 9.36 -20.49 10.38
N PRO A 393 10.05 -19.39 10.02
CA PRO A 393 11.12 -19.44 9.03
C PRO A 393 12.38 -20.13 9.55
N GLY A 394 12.74 -19.91 10.82
CA GLY A 394 13.94 -20.44 11.47
C GLY A 394 13.81 -21.94 11.82
N SER A 395 14.86 -22.73 11.57
CA SER A 395 14.86 -24.15 11.97
C SER A 395 15.00 -24.31 13.48
N VAL A 396 15.83 -23.47 14.11
CA VAL A 396 16.04 -23.47 15.57
C VAL A 396 14.77 -23.07 16.29
N GLU A 397 14.08 -22.03 15.81
CA GLU A 397 12.80 -21.62 16.39
C GLU A 397 11.76 -22.76 16.33
N ARG A 398 11.65 -23.41 15.17
CA ARG A 398 10.74 -24.57 15.03
C ARG A 398 11.04 -25.68 16.04
N GLU A 399 12.29 -25.98 16.27
CA GLU A 399 12.69 -27.01 17.21
C GLU A 399 12.32 -26.61 18.67
N VAL A 400 12.62 -25.38 19.07
CA VAL A 400 12.28 -24.85 20.39
C VAL A 400 10.78 -24.90 20.65
N TYR A 401 9.97 -24.45 19.67
CA TYR A 401 8.51 -24.44 19.82
C TYR A 401 7.90 -25.84 19.68
N ALA A 402 8.49 -26.74 18.90
CA ALA A 402 8.08 -28.14 18.84
C ALA A 402 8.30 -28.84 20.20
N MET A 403 9.42 -28.57 20.87
CA MET A 403 9.68 -29.09 22.24
C MET A 403 8.65 -28.56 23.25
N ARG A 404 8.30 -27.27 23.22
CA ARG A 404 7.25 -26.69 24.09
C ARG A 404 5.88 -27.33 23.87
N VAL A 405 5.49 -27.53 22.59
CA VAL A 405 4.24 -28.22 22.24
C VAL A 405 4.26 -29.66 22.76
N ALA A 406 5.39 -30.35 22.62
CA ALA A 406 5.57 -31.72 23.13
C ALA A 406 5.44 -31.80 24.66
N GLU A 407 6.07 -30.88 25.38
CA GLU A 407 5.95 -30.77 26.84
C GLU A 407 4.51 -30.51 27.27
N THR A 408 3.84 -29.55 26.62
CA THR A 408 2.42 -29.21 26.89
C THR A 408 1.49 -30.40 26.64
N ALA A 409 1.76 -31.20 25.60
CA ALA A 409 0.97 -32.37 25.23
C ALA A 409 1.35 -33.63 26.02
N GLY A 410 2.45 -33.61 26.77
CA GLY A 410 2.99 -34.81 27.43
C GLY A 410 3.42 -35.90 26.44
N MET A 411 3.99 -35.50 25.31
CA MET A 411 4.41 -36.39 24.22
C MET A 411 5.93 -36.28 23.96
N PRO A 412 6.59 -37.30 23.37
CA PRO A 412 7.98 -37.20 22.98
C PRO A 412 8.21 -36.09 21.94
N ALA A 413 9.25 -35.28 22.12
CA ALA A 413 9.57 -34.16 21.20
C ALA A 413 9.74 -34.61 19.75
N ALA A 414 10.34 -35.79 19.53
CA ALA A 414 10.54 -36.34 18.16
C ALA A 414 9.22 -36.50 17.39
N VAL A 415 8.13 -36.91 18.05
CA VAL A 415 6.82 -37.10 17.41
C VAL A 415 6.25 -35.75 16.93
N VAL A 416 6.41 -34.70 17.73
CA VAL A 416 5.93 -33.35 17.38
C VAL A 416 6.81 -32.73 16.30
N THR A 417 8.13 -32.88 16.40
CA THR A 417 9.08 -32.41 15.37
C THR A 417 8.81 -33.06 14.03
N ASP A 418 8.56 -34.37 13.96
CA ASP A 418 8.19 -35.08 12.75
C ASP A 418 6.88 -34.54 12.15
N GLU A 419 5.86 -34.28 12.98
CA GLU A 419 4.60 -33.69 12.53
C GLU A 419 4.82 -32.28 11.96
N VAL A 420 5.61 -31.42 12.62
CA VAL A 420 5.98 -30.09 12.14
C VAL A 420 6.67 -30.17 10.78
N GLN A 421 7.64 -31.08 10.61
CA GLN A 421 8.33 -31.28 9.34
C GLN A 421 7.38 -31.78 8.24
N ARG A 422 6.47 -32.70 8.56
CA ARG A 422 5.48 -33.22 7.63
C ARG A 422 4.54 -32.12 7.14
N GLN A 423 4.02 -31.27 8.05
CA GLN A 423 3.15 -30.17 7.70
C GLN A 423 3.87 -29.10 6.89
N ARG A 424 5.12 -28.77 7.23
CA ARG A 424 5.95 -27.87 6.45
C ARG A 424 6.17 -28.38 5.03
N LYS A 425 6.50 -29.65 4.87
CA LYS A 425 6.69 -30.28 3.54
C LYS A 425 5.42 -30.21 2.70
N ARG A 426 4.26 -30.49 3.30
CA ARG A 426 2.95 -30.37 2.64
C ARG A 426 2.68 -28.92 2.20
N ARG A 427 2.93 -27.94 3.05
CA ARG A 427 2.73 -26.52 2.76
C ARG A 427 3.64 -26.04 1.63
N LEU A 428 4.93 -26.38 1.68
CA LEU A 428 5.87 -26.03 0.62
C LEU A 428 5.53 -26.72 -0.72
N SER A 429 5.10 -27.98 -0.69
CA SER A 429 4.64 -28.69 -1.87
C SER A 429 3.36 -28.06 -2.47
N HIS A 430 2.42 -27.63 -1.62
CA HIS A 430 1.20 -26.95 -2.05
C HIS A 430 1.52 -25.59 -2.69
N ALA A 431 2.36 -24.79 -2.03
CA ALA A 431 2.81 -23.50 -2.56
C ALA A 431 3.55 -23.66 -3.90
N ARG A 432 4.40 -24.68 -4.03
CA ARG A 432 5.08 -25.00 -5.28
C ARG A 432 4.11 -25.40 -6.39
N LYS A 433 3.12 -26.25 -6.08
CA LYS A 433 2.08 -26.64 -7.06
C LYS A 433 1.20 -25.48 -7.48
N GLU A 434 0.88 -24.56 -6.57
CA GLU A 434 0.16 -23.32 -6.91
C GLU A 434 1.00 -22.42 -7.83
N GLN A 435 2.30 -22.32 -7.56
CA GLN A 435 3.23 -21.58 -8.38
C GLN A 435 3.40 -22.23 -9.77
N GLU A 436 3.53 -23.56 -9.83
CA GLU A 436 3.58 -24.33 -11.09
C GLU A 436 2.26 -24.25 -11.87
N ARG A 437 1.09 -24.31 -11.19
CA ARG A 437 -0.21 -24.08 -11.82
C ARG A 437 -0.36 -22.64 -12.33
N GLY A 438 0.22 -21.67 -11.65
CA GLY A 438 0.31 -20.29 -12.13
C GLY A 438 1.12 -20.17 -13.43
N LEU A 439 2.21 -20.93 -13.55
CA LEU A 439 3.07 -20.95 -14.74
C LEU A 439 2.46 -21.72 -15.92
N LEU A 440 1.58 -22.70 -15.66
CA LEU A 440 0.91 -23.53 -16.70
C LEU A 440 -0.42 -22.93 -17.22
N ARG A 441 -0.84 -21.76 -16.72
CA ARG A 441 -2.02 -21.07 -17.27
C ARG A 441 -1.71 -20.54 -18.67
N PRO A 442 -2.65 -20.66 -19.65
CA PRO A 442 -2.46 -20.12 -21.00
C PRO A 442 -2.11 -18.62 -20.95
N ALA A 443 -1.36 -18.14 -21.94
CA ALA A 443 -0.89 -16.76 -22.01
C ALA A 443 -2.01 -15.69 -21.85
N THR A 444 -3.23 -16.03 -22.16
CA THR A 444 -4.44 -15.21 -21.91
C THR A 444 -4.78 -15.05 -20.40
N ALA A 445 -4.22 -15.90 -19.52
CA ALA A 445 -4.40 -15.83 -18.06
C ALA A 445 -3.13 -15.34 -17.33
N MET A 446 -2.10 -14.93 -18.04
CA MET A 446 -0.79 -14.54 -17.49
C MET A 446 -0.69 -13.09 -17.04
N GLN A 447 -1.80 -12.43 -16.77
CA GLN A 447 -1.75 -11.14 -16.07
C GLN A 447 -1.70 -11.40 -14.57
N PRO A 448 -0.61 -11.03 -13.82
CA PRO A 448 -0.56 -11.20 -12.39
C PRO A 448 -1.76 -10.52 -11.73
N PRO A 449 -2.38 -11.12 -10.71
CA PRO A 449 -3.41 -10.45 -9.93
C PRO A 449 -2.74 -9.25 -9.22
N GLY A 450 -3.11 -8.03 -9.63
CA GLY A 450 -2.56 -6.78 -9.07
C GLY A 450 -2.10 -5.76 -10.11
N ARG A 451 -2.05 -6.06 -11.39
CA ARG A 451 -1.86 -5.02 -12.42
C ARG A 451 -3.18 -4.31 -12.66
N SER A 452 -3.17 -2.99 -12.55
CA SER A 452 -4.31 -2.12 -12.88
C SER A 452 -4.64 -2.14 -14.38
N ILE A 453 -3.67 -2.43 -15.23
CA ILE A 453 -3.80 -2.41 -16.69
C ILE A 453 -3.97 -3.82 -17.25
N ARG A 454 -5.10 -4.05 -17.94
CA ARG A 454 -5.40 -5.29 -18.68
C ARG A 454 -5.40 -4.98 -20.18
N PHE A 455 -4.77 -5.84 -20.96
CA PHE A 455 -4.72 -5.72 -22.41
C PHE A 455 -5.78 -6.62 -23.06
N ASP A 456 -6.65 -6.05 -23.87
CA ASP A 456 -7.70 -6.79 -24.60
C ASP A 456 -7.08 -7.67 -25.71
N ASN A 457 -5.98 -7.22 -26.31
CA ASN A 457 -5.21 -7.98 -27.29
C ASN A 457 -3.75 -8.19 -26.84
N PRO A 458 -3.43 -9.31 -26.14
CA PRO A 458 -2.08 -9.57 -25.61
C PRO A 458 -0.98 -9.63 -26.67
N ARG A 459 -1.29 -10.06 -27.90
CA ARG A 459 -0.31 -10.15 -28.99
C ARG A 459 0.05 -8.79 -29.55
N SER A 460 -0.95 -7.91 -29.74
CA SER A 460 -0.73 -6.52 -30.10
C SER A 460 0.04 -5.78 -29.02
N ALA A 461 -0.39 -5.93 -27.76
CA ALA A 461 0.27 -5.30 -26.62
C ALA A 461 1.74 -5.70 -26.48
N ALA A 462 2.12 -6.94 -26.80
CA ALA A 462 3.51 -7.37 -26.82
C ALA A 462 4.34 -6.67 -27.89
N ALA A 463 3.78 -6.48 -29.08
CA ALA A 463 4.43 -5.73 -30.16
C ALA A 463 4.52 -4.22 -29.84
N GLU A 464 3.46 -3.65 -29.27
CA GLU A 464 3.40 -2.26 -28.79
C GLU A 464 4.48 -1.99 -27.74
N GLN A 465 4.63 -2.90 -26.74
CA GLN A 465 5.69 -2.83 -25.74
C GLN A 465 7.09 -2.93 -26.36
N GLY A 466 7.26 -3.79 -27.38
CA GLY A 466 8.50 -3.91 -28.13
C GLY A 466 8.89 -2.61 -28.84
N ILE A 467 7.93 -1.95 -29.47
CA ILE A 467 8.13 -0.65 -30.13
C ILE A 467 8.49 0.44 -29.11
N ILE A 468 7.75 0.56 -28.02
CA ILE A 468 8.03 1.50 -26.93
C ILE A 468 9.44 1.29 -26.38
N LYS A 469 9.83 0.03 -26.18
CA LYS A 469 11.16 -0.29 -25.69
C LYS A 469 12.27 0.14 -26.62
N LEU A 470 12.12 -0.13 -27.93
CA LEU A 470 13.09 0.28 -28.95
C LEU A 470 13.15 1.82 -29.07
N LEU A 471 12.01 2.50 -29.01
CA LEU A 471 11.95 3.96 -29.05
C LEU A 471 12.69 4.58 -27.85
N TYR A 472 12.55 3.98 -26.66
CA TYR A 472 13.25 4.46 -25.47
C TYR A 472 14.76 4.17 -25.50
N LEU A 473 15.18 2.97 -25.94
CA LEU A 473 16.58 2.55 -25.90
C LEU A 473 17.40 3.08 -27.07
N ASP A 474 16.80 3.22 -28.23
CA ASP A 474 17.45 3.70 -29.46
C ASP A 474 16.48 4.54 -30.31
N PRO A 475 16.25 5.80 -29.95
CA PRO A 475 15.39 6.71 -30.74
C PRO A 475 15.88 6.91 -32.19
N GLY A 476 17.17 6.63 -32.46
CA GLY A 476 17.76 6.73 -33.79
C GLY A 476 17.11 5.77 -34.80
N LEU A 477 16.58 4.65 -34.35
CA LEU A 477 15.89 3.67 -35.21
C LEU A 477 14.61 4.24 -35.86
N PHE A 478 14.04 5.29 -35.32
CA PHE A 478 12.80 5.91 -35.79
C PHE A 478 13.05 7.13 -36.70
N ARG A 479 14.27 7.65 -36.71
CA ARG A 479 14.61 8.85 -37.53
C ARG A 479 14.67 8.51 -38.99
N GLY A 480 13.95 9.30 -39.83
CA GLY A 480 13.96 9.16 -41.30
C GLY A 480 13.18 7.96 -41.84
N ARG A 481 12.48 7.20 -40.99
CA ARG A 481 11.59 6.11 -41.43
C ARG A 481 10.24 6.67 -41.88
N THR A 482 9.72 6.12 -42.98
CA THR A 482 8.39 6.45 -43.53
C THR A 482 7.28 5.59 -42.91
N ASN A 483 7.63 4.46 -42.30
CA ASN A 483 6.71 3.46 -41.72
C ASN A 483 6.65 3.50 -40.20
N VAL A 484 6.88 4.66 -39.56
CA VAL A 484 6.72 4.82 -38.12
C VAL A 484 5.24 4.57 -37.75
N PRO A 485 4.91 3.73 -36.78
CA PRO A 485 3.52 3.47 -36.39
C PRO A 485 2.81 4.72 -35.93
N ASP A 486 1.56 4.92 -36.39
CA ASP A 486 0.68 5.92 -35.81
C ASP A 486 0.24 5.48 -34.42
N ALA A 487 0.19 6.40 -33.47
CA ALA A 487 -0.31 6.15 -32.12
C ALA A 487 -1.74 5.55 -32.13
N ALA A 488 -2.56 5.89 -33.12
CA ALA A 488 -3.90 5.34 -33.29
C ALA A 488 -3.92 3.82 -33.56
N GLN A 489 -2.81 3.23 -33.99
CA GLN A 489 -2.68 1.79 -34.26
C GLN A 489 -2.46 0.98 -32.96
N PHE A 490 -2.19 1.64 -31.83
CA PHE A 490 -2.02 0.97 -30.53
C PHE A 490 -3.38 0.59 -29.95
N SER A 491 -3.52 -0.67 -29.57
CA SER A 491 -4.75 -1.23 -29.01
C SER A 491 -4.99 -0.79 -27.56
N SER A 492 -3.91 -0.62 -26.77
CA SER A 492 -4.00 -0.16 -25.38
C SER A 492 -3.92 1.36 -25.29
N PRO A 493 -4.89 2.00 -24.59
CA PRO A 493 -4.85 3.45 -24.33
C PRO A 493 -3.58 3.90 -23.60
N GLU A 494 -3.12 3.10 -22.62
CA GLU A 494 -1.95 3.42 -21.82
C GLU A 494 -0.65 3.30 -22.63
N LEU A 495 -0.49 2.24 -23.43
CA LEU A 495 0.67 2.10 -24.31
C LEU A 495 0.67 3.18 -25.41
N ARG A 496 -0.50 3.55 -25.90
CA ARG A 496 -0.67 4.67 -26.83
C ARG A 496 -0.19 5.98 -26.23
N HIS A 497 -0.61 6.28 -25.00
CA HIS A 497 -0.22 7.49 -24.30
C HIS A 497 1.29 7.53 -24.03
N ILE A 498 1.87 6.44 -23.52
CA ILE A 498 3.32 6.29 -23.31
C ILE A 498 4.08 6.51 -24.62
N TYR A 499 3.64 5.89 -25.71
CA TYR A 499 4.26 6.04 -27.02
C TYR A 499 4.23 7.50 -27.52
N THR A 500 3.08 8.18 -27.38
CA THR A 500 2.89 9.58 -27.76
C THR A 500 3.82 10.50 -26.98
N VAL A 501 3.92 10.30 -25.65
CA VAL A 501 4.81 11.09 -24.79
C VAL A 501 6.28 10.86 -25.17
N LEU A 502 6.69 9.61 -25.37
CA LEU A 502 8.06 9.31 -25.81
C LEU A 502 8.41 9.89 -27.17
N LEU A 503 7.49 9.89 -28.12
CA LEU A 503 7.69 10.55 -29.43
C LEU A 503 7.89 12.06 -29.31
N ALA A 504 7.13 12.70 -28.43
CA ALA A 504 7.24 14.15 -28.20
C ALA A 504 8.63 14.52 -27.62
N HIS A 505 9.20 13.67 -26.80
CA HIS A 505 10.53 13.85 -26.17
C HIS A 505 11.69 13.27 -27.01
N GLY A 506 11.41 12.37 -27.96
CA GLY A 506 12.42 11.60 -28.72
C GLY A 506 13.29 12.41 -29.70
N GLY A 507 13.11 13.74 -29.80
CA GLY A 507 13.93 14.60 -30.65
C GLY A 507 15.30 14.97 -30.05
N THR A 508 15.53 14.84 -28.77
CA THR A 508 16.65 15.45 -28.02
C THR A 508 17.65 14.47 -27.41
N GLY A 509 17.51 13.16 -27.60
CA GLY A 509 18.40 12.15 -27.00
C GLY A 509 17.69 11.19 -26.08
N THR A 510 18.44 10.51 -25.19
CA THR A 510 17.86 9.58 -24.21
C THR A 510 17.05 10.32 -23.17
N VAL A 511 15.74 10.07 -23.12
CA VAL A 511 14.83 10.70 -22.16
C VAL A 511 15.00 10.07 -20.79
N GLN A 512 15.27 10.86 -19.77
CA GLN A 512 15.27 10.34 -18.39
C GLN A 512 13.83 10.11 -17.90
N ILE A 513 13.57 8.95 -17.28
CA ILE A 513 12.24 8.59 -16.72
C ILE A 513 11.76 9.64 -15.70
N ALA A 514 12.69 10.29 -14.98
CA ALA A 514 12.35 11.34 -14.02
C ALA A 514 11.62 12.53 -14.67
N ALA A 515 11.99 12.90 -15.90
CA ALA A 515 11.34 13.99 -16.63
C ALA A 515 9.89 13.65 -17.00
N LEU A 516 9.61 12.37 -17.28
CA LEU A 516 8.27 11.90 -17.65
C LEU A 516 7.31 11.78 -16.47
N SER A 517 7.81 11.90 -15.22
CA SER A 517 7.00 11.73 -13.99
C SER A 517 5.92 12.80 -13.79
N GLY A 518 5.95 13.89 -14.58
CA GLY A 518 4.90 14.92 -14.60
C GLY A 518 3.84 14.72 -15.68
N GLU A 519 4.09 13.87 -16.68
CA GLU A 519 3.23 13.65 -17.85
C GLU A 519 2.55 12.27 -17.83
N LEU A 520 3.25 11.25 -17.36
CA LEU A 520 2.73 9.90 -17.22
C LEU A 520 2.16 9.66 -15.81
N SER A 521 1.07 8.94 -15.74
CA SER A 521 0.49 8.47 -14.47
C SER A 521 1.43 7.46 -13.77
N PRO A 522 1.31 7.24 -12.45
CA PRO A 522 2.11 6.23 -11.75
C PRO A 522 2.03 4.83 -12.35
N ASP A 523 0.85 4.43 -12.85
CA ASP A 523 0.64 3.12 -13.49
C ASP A 523 1.33 3.04 -14.85
N GLU A 524 1.30 4.10 -15.64
CA GLU A 524 2.00 4.18 -16.94
C GLU A 524 3.52 4.21 -16.74
N LEU A 525 4.03 4.91 -15.72
CA LEU A 525 5.46 4.89 -15.38
C LEU A 525 5.90 3.50 -14.93
N ALA A 526 5.09 2.81 -14.12
CA ALA A 526 5.35 1.44 -13.70
C ALA A 526 5.36 0.48 -14.91
N LEU A 527 4.44 0.65 -15.86
CA LEU A 527 4.39 -0.12 -17.10
C LEU A 527 5.64 0.14 -17.95
N LEU A 528 6.01 1.40 -18.18
CA LEU A 528 7.19 1.78 -18.94
C LEU A 528 8.48 1.24 -18.33
N THR A 529 8.67 1.38 -17.01
CA THR A 529 9.85 0.83 -16.32
C THR A 529 9.91 -0.70 -16.38
N GLY A 530 8.76 -1.38 -16.31
CA GLY A 530 8.67 -2.81 -16.52
C GLY A 530 9.09 -3.24 -17.93
N ILE A 531 8.69 -2.50 -18.96
CA ILE A 531 9.09 -2.73 -20.35
C ILE A 531 10.61 -2.55 -20.53
N ILE A 532 11.17 -1.50 -19.95
CA ILE A 532 12.59 -1.14 -20.08
C ILE A 532 13.49 -2.14 -19.34
N GLN A 533 13.07 -2.71 -18.22
CA GLN A 533 13.86 -3.65 -17.43
C GLN A 533 13.87 -5.08 -17.98
N GLN A 534 13.00 -5.44 -18.91
CA GLN A 534 13.06 -6.75 -19.57
C GLN A 534 14.39 -6.87 -20.36
N PRO A 535 15.02 -8.06 -20.41
CA PRO A 535 16.20 -8.28 -21.26
C PRO A 535 15.92 -7.91 -22.72
N ALA A 536 16.86 -7.25 -23.38
CA ALA A 536 16.76 -6.92 -24.81
C ALA A 536 18.04 -7.32 -25.51
N GLU A 537 17.93 -8.05 -26.62
CA GLU A 537 18.99 -8.22 -27.59
C GLU A 537 18.87 -7.08 -28.63
N LEU A 538 19.66 -6.01 -28.45
CA LEU A 538 19.66 -4.84 -29.35
C LEU A 538 20.39 -5.11 -30.69
N ALA A 539 21.09 -6.24 -30.82
CA ALA A 539 21.89 -6.57 -31.99
C ALA A 539 21.13 -6.56 -33.34
N ASN A 540 19.79 -6.64 -33.31
CA ASN A 540 18.91 -6.62 -34.48
C ASN A 540 17.73 -5.65 -34.32
N GLY A 541 17.92 -4.50 -33.66
CA GLY A 541 16.83 -3.57 -33.31
C GLY A 541 15.99 -3.09 -34.51
N ALA A 542 16.62 -2.83 -35.66
CA ALA A 542 15.92 -2.41 -36.88
C ALA A 542 14.97 -3.49 -37.40
N ARG A 543 15.41 -4.76 -37.44
CA ARG A 543 14.59 -5.88 -37.88
C ARG A 543 13.47 -6.19 -36.90
N ALA A 544 13.77 -6.14 -35.61
CA ALA A 544 12.75 -6.32 -34.55
C ALA A 544 11.65 -5.26 -34.64
N LEU A 545 12.02 -4.01 -34.94
CA LEU A 545 11.07 -2.93 -35.16
C LEU A 545 10.15 -3.21 -36.35
N ASP A 546 10.71 -3.67 -37.48
CA ASP A 546 9.92 -4.03 -38.67
C ASP A 546 8.96 -5.19 -38.40
N ASP A 547 9.40 -6.20 -37.65
CA ASP A 547 8.56 -7.33 -37.22
C ASP A 547 7.39 -6.86 -36.31
N TYR A 548 7.65 -5.97 -35.33
CA TYR A 548 6.62 -5.41 -34.47
C TYR A 548 5.63 -4.54 -35.24
N ILE A 549 6.08 -3.71 -36.17
CA ILE A 549 5.23 -2.89 -37.05
C ILE A 549 4.31 -3.80 -37.89
N SER A 550 4.85 -4.87 -38.48
CA SER A 550 4.08 -5.85 -39.25
C SER A 550 2.96 -6.50 -38.42
N ILE A 551 3.25 -6.84 -37.13
CA ILE A 551 2.24 -7.38 -36.22
C ILE A 551 1.13 -6.37 -35.96
N LEU A 552 1.46 -5.09 -35.72
CA LEU A 552 0.46 -4.04 -35.51
C LEU A 552 -0.43 -3.84 -36.74
N GLN A 553 0.14 -3.75 -37.94
CA GLN A 553 -0.60 -3.59 -39.18
C GLN A 553 -1.51 -4.78 -39.47
N THR A 554 -1.05 -6.00 -39.23
CA THR A 554 -1.83 -7.24 -39.39
C THR A 554 -3.02 -7.28 -38.42
N GLN A 555 -2.86 -6.78 -37.19
CA GLN A 555 -3.93 -6.76 -36.18
C GLN A 555 -4.94 -5.63 -36.47
N ALA A 556 -4.49 -4.48 -36.97
CA ALA A 556 -5.37 -3.39 -37.38
C ALA A 556 -6.29 -3.80 -38.54
N THR A 557 -5.76 -4.56 -39.52
CA THR A 557 -6.55 -5.11 -40.63
C THR A 557 -7.52 -6.20 -40.17
N ALA A 558 -7.15 -7.04 -39.21
CA ALA A 558 -8.03 -8.07 -38.63
C ALA A 558 -9.20 -7.47 -37.82
N GLY A 559 -8.98 -6.35 -37.13
CA GLY A 559 -10.03 -5.62 -36.39
C GLY A 559 -10.98 -4.83 -37.29
N ALA A 560 -10.58 -4.53 -38.52
CA ALA A 560 -11.41 -3.82 -39.52
C ALA A 560 -12.27 -4.77 -40.40
N ALA A 561 -12.01 -6.10 -40.33
CA ALA A 561 -12.79 -7.09 -41.07
C ALA A 561 -14.17 -7.27 -40.47
N SER A 562 -15.18 -6.64 -41.05
CA SER A 562 -16.57 -6.65 -40.59
C SER A 562 -17.46 -7.68 -41.28
N SER A 563 -16.93 -8.44 -42.26
CA SER A 563 -17.66 -9.47 -43.00
C SER A 563 -16.93 -10.81 -43.09
N GLU A 564 -17.66 -11.92 -43.29
CA GLU A 564 -17.11 -13.25 -43.48
C GLU A 564 -16.19 -13.34 -44.72
N ALA A 565 -16.45 -12.52 -45.74
CA ALA A 565 -15.61 -12.39 -46.93
C ALA A 565 -14.23 -11.75 -46.61
N ASP A 566 -14.21 -10.73 -45.75
CA ASP A 566 -12.99 -10.07 -45.30
C ASP A 566 -12.11 -10.99 -44.44
N LEU A 567 -12.74 -11.82 -43.59
CA LEU A 567 -12.06 -12.86 -42.79
C LEU A 567 -11.45 -13.95 -43.66
N LEU A 568 -12.13 -14.36 -44.75
CA LEU A 568 -11.62 -15.33 -45.72
C LEU A 568 -10.46 -14.78 -46.55
N ALA A 569 -10.53 -13.52 -46.97
CA ALA A 569 -9.45 -12.81 -47.66
C ALA A 569 -8.20 -12.68 -46.77
N PHE A 570 -8.42 -12.33 -45.48
CA PHE A 570 -7.36 -12.25 -44.47
C PHE A 570 -6.71 -13.60 -44.17
N ALA A 571 -7.49 -14.68 -44.08
CA ALA A 571 -7.00 -16.05 -43.88
C ALA A 571 -6.16 -16.52 -45.07
N LYS A 572 -6.49 -16.07 -46.29
CA LYS A 572 -5.73 -16.38 -47.52
C LYS A 572 -4.39 -15.62 -47.54
N GLN A 573 -4.34 -14.36 -47.17
CA GLN A 573 -3.12 -13.57 -47.01
C GLN A 573 -2.18 -14.18 -45.96
N LEU A 574 -2.71 -14.60 -44.81
CA LEU A 574 -1.92 -15.28 -43.77
C LEU A 574 -1.32 -16.61 -44.22
N LYS A 575 -1.98 -17.35 -45.10
CA LYS A 575 -1.44 -18.60 -45.70
C LYS A 575 -0.34 -18.28 -46.70
N GLU A 576 -0.46 -17.23 -47.50
CA GLU A 576 0.55 -16.81 -48.46
C GLU A 576 1.83 -16.32 -47.78
N HIS A 577 1.72 -15.56 -46.68
CA HIS A 577 2.88 -15.16 -45.86
C HIS A 577 3.58 -16.31 -45.12
N LYS A 578 2.89 -17.39 -44.79
CA LYS A 578 3.47 -18.59 -44.17
C LYS A 578 4.13 -19.54 -45.19
N GLY A 579 3.91 -19.34 -46.51
CA GLY A 579 4.39 -20.18 -47.59
C GLY A 579 5.85 -19.95 -48.04
N TYR A 580 6.55 -18.94 -47.51
CA TYR A 580 7.91 -18.59 -47.90
C TYR A 580 9.03 -19.20 -47.03
N GLY A 581 8.74 -20.24 -46.28
CA GLY A 581 9.70 -20.91 -45.39
C GLY A 581 9.67 -22.42 -45.52
N GLY A 582 9.84 -22.99 -46.72
CA GLY A 582 9.91 -24.46 -46.81
C GLY A 582 9.91 -25.01 -48.23
N LYS A 583 11.01 -24.89 -48.95
CA LYS A 583 11.46 -25.82 -49.98
C LYS A 583 12.95 -25.63 -50.26
N ASP A 584 13.76 -26.39 -49.61
CA ASP A 584 14.98 -26.94 -50.18
C ASP A 584 15.28 -28.24 -49.41
N GLY A 585 14.73 -29.31 -49.92
CA GLY A 585 15.08 -30.69 -49.55
C GLY A 585 15.65 -31.34 -50.78
N THR A 586 16.95 -31.33 -50.88
CA THR A 586 17.71 -32.08 -51.89
C THR A 586 17.52 -33.58 -51.71
N GLU A 587 16.97 -34.22 -52.73
CA GLU A 587 17.23 -35.63 -53.07
C GLU A 587 18.73 -35.89 -53.10
N ARG A 588 19.17 -36.96 -52.44
CA ARG A 588 20.31 -37.80 -52.83
C ARG A 588 20.05 -39.23 -52.36
N THR A 589 19.84 -40.04 -53.32
CA THR A 589 20.19 -41.48 -53.50
C THR A 589 20.77 -42.24 -52.31
#